data_631f4efb26750aceb29905b7ead7324b
#
_entry.id   631f4efb26750aceb29905b7ead7324b
#
_cell.length_a   1.000
_cell.length_b   1.000
_cell.length_c   1.000
_cell.angle_alpha   90.00
_cell.angle_beta   90.00
_cell.angle_gamma   90.00
#
_symmetry.space_group_name_H-M   'P 1'
#
loop_
_entity.id
_entity.type
_entity.pdbx_description
1 polymer ?
#
loop_
_entity_poly.entity_id
_entity_poly.type
_entity_poly.pdbx_seq_one_letter_code
_entity_poly.pdbx_strand_id
1 'polypeptide(L)'
;PRLFPEQITFIINHAEDRIVLVDLLVLPLVEQIADQIPLVEKFVIMTDDAHMPETSLKNVQSYESLIGAVSDEFDWPKLDERTASALCYTSGTTGDPKGVLYDHRSTILHAYAAVSPSVMCLASQDCVLPVVPLFHVNAWGVPFAAVMAGTKLVFPGPKMGDGETLYALLEGEGVTLALGVPTVWMALLQYARTAGKTLNKLERTVIGGAAVPESMIRDFRDEHDVVVIQGWGMTEMSPLGTTGTLKAGMEDLTPDELITLRAKAGRGIFGVDMRIVDDAGNELPWDGIAYGALQVRGPWICSDYYKLDGAGDAHTEDGWFDTGDVATIDADGYMAVTDRTKDVIKSGGEWISSIEVENTAMGHAAVAEAAVIGVAHPKWSERPLLVVILAEGKEATKEELLGWLEGKVAKWW
;
A
#
# COMPACT_ATOMS: atom_id res chain seq x y z
N PRO A 1 10.59 -7.08 8.19
CA PRO A 1 11.76 -7.89 7.79
C PRO A 1 12.67 -7.22 6.75
N ARG A 2 12.23 -6.13 6.10
CA ARG A 2 13.05 -5.38 5.13
C ARG A 2 13.69 -4.13 5.73
N LEU A 3 13.47 -3.87 7.01
CA LEU A 3 14.08 -2.77 7.75
C LEU A 3 15.50 -3.16 8.22
N PHE A 4 16.29 -2.15 8.52
CA PHE A 4 17.62 -2.34 9.11
C PHE A 4 17.52 -2.89 10.55
N PRO A 5 18.54 -3.62 11.04
CA PRO A 5 18.54 -4.17 12.40
C PRO A 5 18.23 -3.15 13.48
N GLU A 6 18.74 -1.92 13.35
CA GLU A 6 18.54 -0.83 14.30
C GLU A 6 17.08 -0.40 14.39
N GLN A 7 16.39 -0.34 13.25
CA GLN A 7 14.96 0.00 13.18
C GLN A 7 14.10 -1.12 13.79
N ILE A 8 14.45 -2.39 13.55
CA ILE A 8 13.72 -3.53 14.14
C ILE A 8 13.94 -3.55 15.66
N THR A 9 15.17 -3.31 16.13
CA THR A 9 15.49 -3.17 17.53
C THR A 9 14.67 -2.05 18.19
N PHE A 10 14.60 -0.89 17.53
CA PHE A 10 13.78 0.23 17.99
C PHE A 10 12.31 -0.18 18.11
N ILE A 11 11.74 -0.79 17.07
CA ILE A 11 10.32 -1.20 17.04
C ILE A 11 9.99 -2.14 18.18
N ILE A 12 10.77 -3.21 18.37
CA ILE A 12 10.54 -4.22 19.41
C ILE A 12 10.61 -3.60 20.80
N ASN A 13 11.59 -2.74 21.04
CA ASN A 13 11.75 -2.06 22.35
C ASN A 13 10.66 -1.00 22.57
N HIS A 14 10.31 -0.21 21.55
CA HIS A 14 9.28 0.82 21.63
C HIS A 14 7.88 0.22 21.84
N ALA A 15 7.59 -0.91 21.17
CA ALA A 15 6.36 -1.68 21.37
C ALA A 15 6.32 -2.41 22.70
N GLU A 16 7.47 -2.59 23.39
CA GLU A 16 7.62 -3.38 24.60
C GLU A 16 7.23 -4.85 24.39
N ASP A 17 7.65 -5.40 23.23
CA ASP A 17 7.30 -6.78 22.85
C ASP A 17 7.88 -7.77 23.86
N ARG A 18 7.04 -8.69 24.35
CA ARG A 18 7.37 -9.74 25.31
C ARG A 18 7.62 -11.09 24.64
N ILE A 19 6.99 -11.32 23.51
CA ILE A 19 7.09 -12.56 22.72
C ILE A 19 7.31 -12.17 21.27
N VAL A 20 8.34 -12.76 20.64
CA VAL A 20 8.63 -12.57 19.23
C VAL A 20 8.41 -13.87 18.47
N LEU A 21 7.47 -13.86 17.52
CA LEU A 21 7.27 -14.96 16.58
C LEU A 21 8.19 -14.75 15.38
N VAL A 22 9.01 -15.74 15.07
CA VAL A 22 10.11 -15.60 14.10
C VAL A 22 9.94 -16.61 12.97
N ASP A 23 9.83 -16.10 11.74
CA ASP A 23 9.96 -16.95 10.55
C ASP A 23 11.42 -17.38 10.35
N LEU A 24 11.64 -18.62 9.86
CA LEU A 24 12.97 -19.18 9.63
C LEU A 24 13.86 -18.28 8.76
N LEU A 25 13.29 -17.57 7.79
CA LEU A 25 14.03 -16.69 6.88
C LEU A 25 14.64 -15.46 7.58
N VAL A 26 14.06 -15.03 8.69
CA VAL A 26 14.52 -13.86 9.43
C VAL A 26 15.18 -14.18 10.76
N LEU A 27 15.33 -15.47 11.09
CA LEU A 27 15.99 -15.92 12.31
C LEU A 27 17.40 -15.35 12.48
N PRO A 28 18.30 -15.35 11.45
CA PRO A 28 19.64 -14.78 11.60
C PRO A 28 19.64 -13.29 11.98
N LEU A 29 18.65 -12.53 11.51
CA LEU A 29 18.48 -11.13 11.86
C LEU A 29 18.07 -10.96 13.33
N VAL A 30 17.16 -11.81 13.81
CA VAL A 30 16.73 -11.77 15.23
C VAL A 30 17.87 -12.19 16.16
N GLU A 31 18.68 -13.16 15.78
CA GLU A 31 19.89 -13.55 16.53
C GLU A 31 20.88 -12.39 16.67
N GLN A 32 21.06 -11.60 15.59
CA GLN A 32 21.95 -10.44 15.60
C GLN A 32 21.54 -9.36 16.61
N ILE A 33 20.24 -9.19 16.85
CA ILE A 33 19.72 -8.11 17.72
C ILE A 33 19.26 -8.62 19.10
N ALA A 34 19.35 -9.91 19.39
CA ALA A 34 18.78 -10.53 20.59
C ALA A 34 19.22 -9.87 21.91
N ASP A 35 20.49 -9.49 22.01
CA ASP A 35 21.04 -8.83 23.20
C ASP A 35 20.58 -7.35 23.34
N GLN A 36 19.96 -6.78 22.29
CA GLN A 36 19.48 -5.40 22.23
C GLN A 36 17.99 -5.27 22.50
N ILE A 37 17.27 -6.38 22.70
CA ILE A 37 15.82 -6.44 22.95
C ILE A 37 15.51 -7.12 24.30
N PRO A 38 15.92 -6.50 25.43
CA PRO A 38 15.93 -7.14 26.74
C PRO A 38 14.54 -7.44 27.33
N LEU A 39 13.47 -6.84 26.79
CA LEU A 39 12.10 -7.07 27.25
C LEU A 39 11.50 -8.34 26.66
N VAL A 40 12.11 -8.91 25.63
CA VAL A 40 11.61 -10.16 25.00
C VAL A 40 11.89 -11.35 25.91
N GLU A 41 10.83 -11.98 26.39
CA GLU A 41 10.87 -13.12 27.30
C GLU A 41 10.95 -14.47 26.57
N LYS A 42 10.39 -14.54 25.38
CA LYS A 42 10.30 -15.78 24.58
C LYS A 42 10.40 -15.53 23.09
N PHE A 43 11.13 -16.42 22.40
CA PHE A 43 11.12 -16.51 20.96
C PHE A 43 10.37 -17.76 20.51
N VAL A 44 9.46 -17.63 19.57
CA VAL A 44 8.69 -18.73 18.99
C VAL A 44 9.04 -18.84 17.51
N ILE A 45 9.72 -19.92 17.14
CA ILE A 45 10.08 -20.16 15.75
C ILE A 45 8.88 -20.77 15.03
N MET A 46 8.50 -20.19 13.90
CA MET A 46 7.33 -20.59 13.10
C MET A 46 7.63 -21.87 12.32
N THR A 47 7.77 -23.00 13.06
CA THR A 47 8.09 -24.32 12.54
C THR A 47 7.65 -25.40 13.53
N ASP A 48 7.83 -26.68 13.20
CA ASP A 48 7.69 -27.83 14.08
C ASP A 48 9.05 -28.24 14.73
N ASP A 49 9.01 -29.17 15.66
CA ASP A 49 10.22 -29.63 16.37
C ASP A 49 11.21 -30.36 15.46
N ALA A 50 10.72 -31.01 14.40
CA ALA A 50 11.57 -31.76 13.48
C ALA A 50 12.42 -30.85 12.59
N HIS A 51 11.96 -29.60 12.38
CA HIS A 51 12.60 -28.61 11.53
C HIS A 51 13.16 -27.43 12.33
N MET A 52 13.25 -27.55 13.67
CA MET A 52 13.89 -26.53 14.51
C MET A 52 15.36 -26.38 14.14
N PRO A 53 15.82 -25.17 13.76
CA PRO A 53 17.23 -24.93 13.50
C PRO A 53 18.05 -24.87 14.80
N GLU A 54 19.35 -25.07 14.69
CA GLU A 54 20.27 -24.63 15.73
C GLU A 54 20.24 -23.11 15.84
N THR A 55 20.13 -22.56 17.04
CA THR A 55 20.01 -21.12 17.25
C THR A 55 20.71 -20.68 18.53
N SER A 56 21.23 -19.45 18.50
CA SER A 56 21.83 -18.79 19.67
C SER A 56 20.80 -18.12 20.60
N LEU A 57 19.53 -18.01 20.18
CA LEU A 57 18.47 -17.43 20.98
C LEU A 57 18.19 -18.23 22.24
N LYS A 58 17.87 -17.53 23.33
CA LYS A 58 17.46 -18.15 24.62
C LYS A 58 15.94 -18.24 24.68
N ASN A 59 15.41 -19.18 25.48
CA ASN A 59 13.97 -19.36 25.68
C ASN A 59 13.20 -19.53 24.36
N VAL A 60 13.69 -20.44 23.52
CA VAL A 60 13.13 -20.74 22.20
C VAL A 60 12.19 -21.93 22.26
N GLN A 61 11.12 -21.88 21.51
CA GLN A 61 10.18 -22.99 21.31
C GLN A 61 9.67 -22.98 19.87
N SER A 62 9.35 -24.17 19.32
CA SER A 62 8.66 -24.25 18.04
C SER A 62 7.19 -23.84 18.18
N TYR A 63 6.63 -23.26 17.13
CA TYR A 63 5.22 -22.85 17.12
C TYR A 63 4.30 -24.08 17.28
N GLU A 64 4.55 -25.15 16.54
CA GLU A 64 3.71 -26.34 16.58
C GLU A 64 3.72 -27.03 17.96
N SER A 65 4.85 -27.08 18.66
CA SER A 65 4.90 -27.55 20.05
C SER A 65 4.16 -26.65 21.00
N LEU A 66 4.21 -25.31 20.77
CA LEU A 66 3.50 -24.36 21.63
C LEU A 66 1.99 -24.56 21.54
N ILE A 67 1.44 -24.61 20.32
CA ILE A 67 0.00 -24.78 20.11
C ILE A 67 -0.47 -26.19 20.41
N GLY A 68 0.35 -27.23 20.13
CA GLY A 68 0.03 -28.63 20.43
C GLY A 68 -0.01 -28.97 21.92
N ALA A 69 0.54 -28.11 22.78
CA ALA A 69 0.56 -28.28 24.23
C ALA A 69 -0.69 -27.71 24.92
N VAL A 70 -1.59 -27.04 24.21
CA VAL A 70 -2.79 -26.39 24.77
C VAL A 70 -4.07 -26.96 24.15
N SER A 71 -5.19 -26.75 24.85
CA SER A 71 -6.51 -27.10 24.34
C SER A 71 -6.92 -26.18 23.20
N ASP A 72 -7.72 -26.68 22.26
CA ASP A 72 -8.45 -25.88 21.27
C ASP A 72 -9.69 -25.18 21.84
N GLU A 73 -10.07 -25.49 23.09
CA GLU A 73 -11.09 -24.78 23.83
C GLU A 73 -10.50 -23.51 24.49
N PHE A 74 -11.04 -22.35 24.16
CA PHE A 74 -10.61 -21.09 24.75
C PHE A 74 -11.82 -20.23 25.14
N ASP A 75 -11.84 -19.77 26.38
CA ASP A 75 -12.87 -18.87 26.87
C ASP A 75 -12.51 -17.41 26.49
N TRP A 76 -13.13 -16.94 25.41
CA TRP A 76 -12.83 -15.62 24.85
C TRP A 76 -13.24 -14.51 25.81
N PRO A 77 -12.30 -13.63 26.23
CA PRO A 77 -12.60 -12.53 27.12
C PRO A 77 -13.55 -11.52 26.45
N LYS A 78 -14.45 -10.97 27.26
CA LYS A 78 -15.26 -9.82 26.83
C LYS A 78 -14.40 -8.57 26.90
N LEU A 79 -13.99 -8.08 25.74
CA LEU A 79 -13.17 -6.87 25.60
C LEU A 79 -14.06 -5.67 25.30
N ASP A 80 -13.61 -4.48 25.74
CA ASP A 80 -14.11 -3.22 25.20
C ASP A 80 -13.67 -3.09 23.74
N GLU A 81 -14.55 -2.62 22.86
CA GLU A 81 -14.25 -2.50 21.42
C GLU A 81 -13.08 -1.55 21.12
N ARG A 82 -12.73 -0.67 22.05
CA ARG A 82 -11.57 0.24 21.97
C ARG A 82 -10.28 -0.34 22.53
N THR A 83 -10.31 -1.59 22.99
CA THR A 83 -9.08 -2.28 23.36
C THR A 83 -8.16 -2.40 22.15
N ALA A 84 -6.87 -2.14 22.35
CA ALA A 84 -5.86 -2.27 21.30
C ALA A 84 -5.84 -3.70 20.73
N SER A 85 -5.79 -3.81 19.40
CA SER A 85 -5.79 -5.08 18.67
C SER A 85 -4.50 -5.33 17.91
N ALA A 86 -3.91 -4.28 17.33
CA ALA A 86 -2.67 -4.38 16.57
C ALA A 86 -1.91 -3.05 16.59
N LEU A 87 -0.58 -3.13 16.48
CA LEU A 87 0.31 -1.98 16.34
C LEU A 87 1.12 -2.15 15.08
N CYS A 88 0.91 -1.27 14.10
CA CYS A 88 1.66 -1.25 12.85
C CYS A 88 2.61 -0.06 12.80
N TYR A 89 3.83 -0.28 12.33
CA TYR A 89 4.81 0.79 12.19
C TYR A 89 4.91 1.27 10.75
N THR A 90 5.00 2.60 10.58
CA THR A 90 5.36 3.21 9.30
C THR A 90 6.86 3.03 9.06
N SER A 91 7.27 2.99 7.79
CA SER A 91 8.69 2.83 7.42
C SER A 91 9.56 4.05 7.72
N GLY A 92 8.96 5.17 8.14
CA GLY A 92 9.63 6.42 8.49
C GLY A 92 10.71 6.83 7.49
N THR A 93 10.36 7.60 6.47
CA THR A 93 11.36 8.09 5.49
C THR A 93 12.31 9.13 6.09
N THR A 94 11.97 9.70 7.24
CA THR A 94 12.73 10.73 7.96
C THR A 94 12.61 10.52 9.45
N GLY A 95 13.48 9.71 10.03
CA GLY A 95 13.52 9.45 11.49
C GLY A 95 13.11 8.03 11.87
N ASP A 96 12.83 7.82 13.16
CA ASP A 96 12.41 6.54 13.69
C ASP A 96 11.01 6.15 13.18
N PRO A 97 10.73 4.83 13.01
CA PRO A 97 9.41 4.34 12.63
C PRO A 97 8.33 4.78 13.63
N LYS A 98 7.20 5.27 13.13
CA LYS A 98 6.07 5.69 13.96
C LYS A 98 5.07 4.54 14.12
N GLY A 99 4.64 4.25 15.34
CA GLY A 99 3.65 3.22 15.63
C GLY A 99 2.24 3.74 15.51
N VAL A 100 1.39 3.05 14.77
CA VAL A 100 -0.05 3.31 14.65
C VAL A 100 -0.80 2.20 15.35
N LEU A 101 -1.54 2.56 16.41
CA LEU A 101 -2.26 1.61 17.24
C LEU A 101 -3.71 1.47 16.72
N TYR A 102 -4.06 0.25 16.32
CA TYR A 102 -5.44 -0.09 15.94
C TYR A 102 -6.17 -0.70 17.14
N ASP A 103 -7.45 -0.38 17.28
CA ASP A 103 -8.34 -1.05 18.21
C ASP A 103 -9.26 -2.06 17.49
N HIS A 104 -9.99 -2.87 18.25
CA HIS A 104 -10.93 -3.83 17.69
C HIS A 104 -12.03 -3.15 16.87
N ARG A 105 -12.51 -1.99 17.31
CA ARG A 105 -13.55 -1.22 16.63
C ARG A 105 -13.08 -0.74 15.26
N SER A 106 -11.93 -0.08 15.18
CA SER A 106 -11.38 0.43 13.92
C SER A 106 -11.12 -0.71 12.93
N THR A 107 -10.56 -1.83 13.41
CA THR A 107 -10.30 -3.03 12.60
C THR A 107 -11.60 -3.61 12.02
N ILE A 108 -12.66 -3.75 12.84
CA ILE A 108 -13.94 -4.31 12.38
C ILE A 108 -14.67 -3.36 11.44
N LEU A 109 -14.70 -2.05 11.72
CA LEU A 109 -15.34 -1.07 10.83
C LEU A 109 -14.64 -0.99 9.49
N HIS A 110 -13.31 -1.01 9.47
CA HIS A 110 -12.51 -1.10 8.25
C HIS A 110 -12.84 -2.39 7.47
N ALA A 111 -12.88 -3.54 8.13
CA ALA A 111 -13.22 -4.81 7.49
C ALA A 111 -14.62 -4.81 6.89
N TYR A 112 -15.62 -4.21 7.55
CA TYR A 112 -16.97 -4.00 7.00
C TYR A 112 -16.96 -3.15 5.75
N ALA A 113 -16.19 -2.07 5.73
CA ALA A 113 -16.06 -1.25 4.54
C ALA A 113 -15.39 -2.05 3.41
N ALA A 114 -14.32 -2.81 3.72
CA ALA A 114 -13.57 -3.59 2.75
C ALA A 114 -14.40 -4.69 2.04
N VAL A 115 -15.30 -5.37 2.76
CA VAL A 115 -16.16 -6.41 2.15
C VAL A 115 -17.28 -5.85 1.28
N SER A 116 -17.59 -4.55 1.39
CA SER A 116 -18.71 -3.95 0.69
C SER A 116 -18.58 -4.05 -0.85
N PRO A 117 -19.73 -4.10 -1.58
CA PRO A 117 -19.71 -4.12 -3.06
C PRO A 117 -19.00 -2.93 -3.69
N SER A 118 -18.99 -1.78 -3.01
CA SER A 118 -18.32 -0.56 -3.49
C SER A 118 -16.83 -0.51 -3.19
N VAL A 119 -16.24 -1.58 -2.64
CA VAL A 119 -14.81 -1.65 -2.28
C VAL A 119 -14.19 -2.91 -2.91
N MET A 120 -14.08 -4.02 -2.16
CA MET A 120 -13.50 -5.26 -2.68
C MET A 120 -14.56 -6.26 -3.16
N CYS A 121 -15.83 -6.05 -2.81
CA CYS A 121 -16.96 -6.95 -3.13
C CYS A 121 -16.66 -8.40 -2.74
N LEU A 122 -16.22 -8.62 -1.49
CA LEU A 122 -15.88 -9.97 -1.00
C LEU A 122 -17.11 -10.77 -0.63
N ALA A 123 -17.14 -12.01 -1.09
CA ALA A 123 -18.19 -12.97 -0.79
C ALA A 123 -17.61 -14.35 -0.43
N SER A 124 -18.45 -15.23 0.15
CA SER A 124 -18.01 -16.56 0.60
C SER A 124 -17.54 -17.49 -0.52
N GLN A 125 -17.98 -17.23 -1.77
CA GLN A 125 -17.53 -17.96 -2.97
C GLN A 125 -16.22 -17.43 -3.55
N ASP A 126 -15.71 -16.30 -3.08
CA ASP A 126 -14.44 -15.77 -3.54
C ASP A 126 -13.24 -16.58 -2.98
N CYS A 127 -12.15 -16.52 -3.72
CA CYS A 127 -10.84 -16.96 -3.29
C CYS A 127 -9.87 -15.79 -3.44
N VAL A 128 -9.23 -15.37 -2.34
CA VAL A 128 -8.40 -14.17 -2.29
C VAL A 128 -6.93 -14.49 -2.08
N LEU A 129 -6.08 -13.90 -2.90
CA LEU A 129 -4.61 -13.95 -2.78
C LEU A 129 -4.05 -12.55 -2.46
N PRO A 130 -3.79 -12.22 -1.18
CA PRO A 130 -3.09 -11.00 -0.83
C PRO A 130 -1.59 -11.15 -1.12
N VAL A 131 -1.10 -10.55 -2.22
CA VAL A 131 0.33 -10.45 -2.51
C VAL A 131 0.89 -9.18 -1.86
N VAL A 132 0.45 -8.95 -0.64
CA VAL A 132 0.87 -7.85 0.23
C VAL A 132 1.26 -8.42 1.59
N PRO A 133 2.37 -7.95 2.20
CA PRO A 133 2.88 -8.56 3.42
C PRO A 133 1.94 -8.41 4.61
N LEU A 134 1.77 -9.47 5.41
CA LEU A 134 0.99 -9.43 6.65
C LEU A 134 1.54 -8.41 7.66
N PHE A 135 2.85 -8.17 7.66
CA PHE A 135 3.50 -7.19 8.54
C PHE A 135 3.32 -5.74 8.08
N HIS A 136 2.80 -5.50 6.88
CA HIS A 136 2.55 -4.15 6.37
C HIS A 136 1.05 -3.89 6.35
N VAL A 137 0.60 -3.11 7.31
CA VAL A 137 -0.81 -2.73 7.51
C VAL A 137 -1.74 -3.96 7.50
N ASN A 138 -1.28 -5.06 8.12
CA ASN A 138 -2.00 -6.33 8.23
C ASN A 138 -2.51 -6.84 6.86
N ALA A 139 -1.66 -6.79 5.83
CA ALA A 139 -2.02 -7.12 4.43
C ALA A 139 -3.29 -6.39 3.98
N TRP A 140 -3.34 -5.08 4.22
CA TRP A 140 -4.46 -4.18 3.87
C TRP A 140 -5.81 -4.59 4.51
N GLY A 141 -5.76 -5.24 5.68
CA GLY A 141 -6.93 -5.69 6.41
C GLY A 141 -7.65 -6.90 5.80
N VAL A 142 -7.12 -7.45 4.70
CA VAL A 142 -7.73 -8.59 3.98
C VAL A 142 -7.97 -9.81 4.88
N PRO A 143 -7.06 -10.22 5.80
CA PRO A 143 -7.32 -11.37 6.67
C PRO A 143 -8.59 -11.20 7.52
N PHE A 144 -8.86 -9.99 8.02
CA PHE A 144 -10.07 -9.70 8.79
C PHE A 144 -11.32 -9.68 7.90
N ALA A 145 -11.24 -9.03 6.75
CA ALA A 145 -12.33 -8.94 5.78
C ALA A 145 -12.70 -10.33 5.22
N ALA A 146 -11.72 -11.17 4.89
CA ALA A 146 -11.94 -12.51 4.38
C ALA A 146 -12.61 -13.43 5.39
N VAL A 147 -12.20 -13.40 6.67
CA VAL A 147 -12.86 -14.16 7.75
C VAL A 147 -14.28 -13.68 7.93
N MET A 148 -14.54 -12.37 7.91
CA MET A 148 -15.87 -11.79 8.01
C MET A 148 -16.81 -12.25 6.87
N ALA A 149 -16.29 -12.33 5.63
CA ALA A 149 -17.05 -12.76 4.46
C ALA A 149 -17.14 -14.30 4.31
N GLY A 150 -16.33 -15.06 5.04
CA GLY A 150 -16.17 -16.50 4.83
C GLY A 150 -15.42 -16.86 3.55
N THR A 151 -14.54 -15.98 3.10
CA THR A 151 -13.77 -16.09 1.84
C THR A 151 -12.54 -16.99 2.04
N LYS A 152 -12.22 -17.83 1.05
CA LYS A 152 -10.98 -18.61 1.03
C LYS A 152 -9.77 -17.69 0.90
N LEU A 153 -8.76 -17.84 1.78
CA LEU A 153 -7.48 -17.14 1.71
C LEU A 153 -6.39 -18.05 1.16
N VAL A 154 -5.59 -17.54 0.23
CA VAL A 154 -4.38 -18.17 -0.31
C VAL A 154 -3.20 -17.25 -0.01
N PHE A 155 -2.10 -17.81 0.49
CA PHE A 155 -0.89 -17.05 0.78
C PHE A 155 0.24 -17.42 -0.17
N PRO A 156 1.00 -16.44 -0.71
CA PRO A 156 2.01 -16.67 -1.73
C PRO A 156 3.31 -17.29 -1.17
N GLY A 157 3.44 -17.40 0.16
CA GLY A 157 4.68 -17.86 0.79
C GLY A 157 5.87 -16.91 0.50
N PRO A 158 7.11 -17.43 0.48
CA PRO A 158 8.30 -16.59 0.35
C PRO A 158 8.51 -16.01 -1.05
N LYS A 159 7.83 -16.53 -2.08
CA LYS A 159 8.00 -16.13 -3.49
C LYS A 159 6.95 -15.11 -3.96
N MET A 160 6.66 -14.11 -3.14
CA MET A 160 5.63 -13.10 -3.42
C MET A 160 5.85 -12.30 -4.72
N GLY A 161 7.09 -12.18 -5.21
CA GLY A 161 7.42 -11.43 -6.44
C GLY A 161 7.68 -12.31 -7.66
N ASP A 162 7.48 -13.63 -7.55
CA ASP A 162 7.76 -14.56 -8.63
C ASP A 162 6.52 -14.81 -9.49
N GLY A 163 6.54 -14.34 -10.76
CA GLY A 163 5.40 -14.41 -11.67
C GLY A 163 4.90 -15.84 -11.94
N GLU A 164 5.78 -16.82 -12.01
CA GLU A 164 5.40 -18.23 -12.22
C GLU A 164 4.65 -18.80 -11.00
N THR A 165 5.17 -18.55 -9.79
CA THR A 165 4.53 -18.96 -8.55
C THR A 165 3.16 -18.32 -8.38
N LEU A 166 3.07 -17.01 -8.65
CA LEU A 166 1.79 -16.30 -8.58
C LEU A 166 0.78 -16.85 -9.59
N TYR A 167 1.20 -17.06 -10.84
CA TYR A 167 0.33 -17.67 -11.86
C TYR A 167 -0.18 -19.06 -11.43
N ALA A 168 0.71 -19.91 -10.91
CA ALA A 168 0.34 -21.25 -10.46
C ALA A 168 -0.70 -21.20 -9.31
N LEU A 169 -0.56 -20.27 -8.38
CA LEU A 169 -1.52 -20.07 -7.29
C LEU A 169 -2.85 -19.51 -7.79
N LEU A 170 -2.82 -18.50 -8.66
CA LEU A 170 -4.03 -17.91 -9.23
C LEU A 170 -4.91 -18.96 -9.94
N GLU A 171 -4.31 -19.76 -10.81
CA GLU A 171 -5.04 -20.77 -11.56
C GLU A 171 -5.34 -22.03 -10.73
N GLY A 172 -4.36 -22.51 -9.94
CA GLY A 172 -4.47 -23.77 -9.20
C GLY A 172 -5.43 -23.69 -8.01
N GLU A 173 -5.49 -22.57 -7.34
CA GLU A 173 -6.37 -22.35 -6.18
C GLU A 173 -7.72 -21.73 -6.58
N GLY A 174 -7.88 -21.28 -7.83
CA GLY A 174 -9.07 -20.63 -8.34
C GLY A 174 -9.27 -19.24 -7.74
N VAL A 175 -8.21 -18.45 -7.70
CA VAL A 175 -8.24 -17.10 -7.11
C VAL A 175 -9.08 -16.16 -7.97
N THR A 176 -10.12 -15.56 -7.39
CA THR A 176 -11.01 -14.60 -8.05
C THR A 176 -10.61 -13.15 -7.79
N LEU A 177 -9.98 -12.88 -6.65
CA LEU A 177 -9.46 -11.56 -6.28
C LEU A 177 -8.01 -11.66 -5.80
N ALA A 178 -7.14 -10.82 -6.34
CA ALA A 178 -5.77 -10.68 -5.82
C ALA A 178 -5.46 -9.22 -5.49
N LEU A 179 -4.55 -9.00 -4.53
CA LEU A 179 -4.12 -7.67 -4.12
C LEU A 179 -2.59 -7.57 -4.18
N GLY A 180 -2.09 -6.48 -4.71
CA GLY A 180 -0.64 -6.28 -4.81
C GLY A 180 -0.26 -4.86 -5.23
N VAL A 181 1.04 -4.63 -5.22
CA VAL A 181 1.64 -3.38 -5.72
C VAL A 181 1.99 -3.51 -7.22
N PRO A 182 2.13 -2.41 -7.97
CA PRO A 182 2.39 -2.48 -9.42
C PRO A 182 3.58 -3.36 -9.82
N THR A 183 4.68 -3.34 -9.06
CA THR A 183 5.89 -4.13 -9.36
C THR A 183 5.64 -5.65 -9.34
N VAL A 184 4.76 -6.12 -8.46
CA VAL A 184 4.34 -7.53 -8.40
C VAL A 184 3.58 -7.91 -9.67
N TRP A 185 2.67 -7.06 -10.10
CA TRP A 185 1.84 -7.30 -11.28
C TRP A 185 2.62 -7.22 -12.58
N MET A 186 3.63 -6.34 -12.65
CA MET A 186 4.56 -6.33 -13.78
C MET A 186 5.25 -7.69 -13.97
N ALA A 187 5.73 -8.30 -12.88
CA ALA A 187 6.37 -9.63 -12.95
C ALA A 187 5.39 -10.73 -13.40
N LEU A 188 4.14 -10.70 -12.90
CA LEU A 188 3.11 -11.64 -13.31
C LEU A 188 2.73 -11.49 -14.80
N LEU A 189 2.45 -10.26 -15.26
CA LEU A 189 2.10 -9.98 -16.65
C LEU A 189 3.25 -10.35 -17.61
N GLN A 190 4.49 -10.05 -17.23
CA GLN A 190 5.67 -10.44 -18.00
C GLN A 190 5.80 -11.97 -18.11
N TYR A 191 5.59 -12.71 -17.02
CA TYR A 191 5.59 -14.17 -17.04
C TYR A 191 4.46 -14.69 -17.95
N ALA A 192 3.23 -14.21 -17.78
CA ALA A 192 2.08 -14.62 -18.56
C ALA A 192 2.32 -14.43 -20.07
N ARG A 193 2.84 -13.28 -20.49
CA ARG A 193 3.20 -13.02 -21.89
C ARG A 193 4.27 -13.96 -22.41
N THR A 194 5.36 -14.13 -21.67
CA THR A 194 6.49 -14.98 -22.09
C THR A 194 6.09 -16.44 -22.19
N ALA A 195 5.24 -16.92 -21.29
CA ALA A 195 4.78 -18.29 -21.25
C ALA A 195 3.53 -18.54 -22.12
N GLY A 196 2.97 -17.51 -22.78
CA GLY A 196 1.74 -17.62 -23.58
C GLY A 196 0.53 -18.03 -22.73
N LYS A 197 0.40 -17.50 -21.53
CA LYS A 197 -0.63 -17.82 -20.53
C LYS A 197 -1.65 -16.70 -20.40
N THR A 198 -2.87 -17.05 -20.02
CA THR A 198 -3.96 -16.12 -19.68
C THR A 198 -4.42 -16.38 -18.26
N LEU A 199 -4.82 -15.33 -17.53
CA LEU A 199 -5.37 -15.41 -16.18
C LEU A 199 -6.87 -15.73 -16.27
N ASN A 200 -7.24 -17.02 -16.21
CA ASN A 200 -8.62 -17.45 -16.46
C ASN A 200 -9.51 -17.46 -15.21
N LYS A 201 -8.92 -17.37 -14.03
CA LYS A 201 -9.64 -17.44 -12.74
C LYS A 201 -9.75 -16.08 -12.07
N LEU A 202 -8.77 -15.22 -12.28
CA LEU A 202 -8.74 -13.90 -11.70
C LEU A 202 -9.80 -13.01 -12.37
N GLU A 203 -10.75 -12.51 -11.60
CA GLU A 203 -11.80 -11.62 -12.08
C GLU A 203 -11.44 -10.15 -11.86
N ARG A 204 -10.80 -9.87 -10.74
CA ARG A 204 -10.44 -8.50 -10.33
C ARG A 204 -9.16 -8.46 -9.51
N THR A 205 -8.46 -7.34 -9.58
CA THR A 205 -7.27 -7.08 -8.75
C THR A 205 -7.35 -5.71 -8.12
N VAL A 206 -7.00 -5.62 -6.82
CA VAL A 206 -6.83 -4.35 -6.13
C VAL A 206 -5.35 -4.00 -6.16
N ILE A 207 -5.04 -2.83 -6.71
CA ILE A 207 -3.66 -2.33 -6.83
C ILE A 207 -3.55 -1.04 -6.04
N GLY A 208 -2.55 -0.95 -5.17
CA GLY A 208 -2.31 0.21 -4.32
C GLY A 208 -0.85 0.33 -3.90
N GLY A 209 -0.56 1.29 -3.02
CA GLY A 209 0.79 1.57 -2.55
C GLY A 209 1.66 2.38 -3.51
N ALA A 210 1.26 2.49 -4.77
CA ALA A 210 1.82 3.39 -5.78
C ALA A 210 0.78 3.65 -6.88
N ALA A 211 1.01 4.67 -7.72
CA ALA A 211 0.17 4.94 -8.87
C ALA A 211 0.21 3.76 -9.86
N VAL A 212 -0.95 3.42 -10.42
CA VAL A 212 -1.07 2.32 -11.40
C VAL A 212 -0.94 2.90 -12.81
N PRO A 213 0.05 2.46 -13.61
CA PRO A 213 0.16 2.89 -14.99
C PRO A 213 -1.07 2.50 -15.82
N GLU A 214 -1.56 3.41 -16.67
CA GLU A 214 -2.67 3.12 -17.59
C GLU A 214 -2.39 1.90 -18.49
N SER A 215 -1.13 1.70 -18.89
CA SER A 215 -0.70 0.53 -19.66
C SER A 215 -0.99 -0.78 -18.92
N MET A 216 -0.74 -0.82 -17.60
CA MET A 216 -1.03 -2.02 -16.79
C MET A 216 -2.54 -2.29 -16.71
N ILE A 217 -3.37 -1.24 -16.59
CA ILE A 217 -4.83 -1.38 -16.59
C ILE A 217 -5.32 -1.93 -17.94
N ARG A 218 -4.72 -1.46 -19.06
CA ARG A 218 -5.00 -1.98 -20.41
C ARG A 218 -4.60 -3.44 -20.52
N ASP A 219 -3.39 -3.79 -20.09
CA ASP A 219 -2.88 -5.16 -20.15
C ASP A 219 -3.79 -6.15 -19.43
N PHE A 220 -4.21 -5.84 -18.20
CA PHE A 220 -5.14 -6.68 -17.46
C PHE A 220 -6.50 -6.83 -18.15
N ARG A 221 -7.04 -5.74 -18.68
CA ARG A 221 -8.33 -5.76 -19.39
C ARG A 221 -8.22 -6.51 -20.73
N ASP A 222 -7.27 -6.13 -21.59
CA ASP A 222 -7.24 -6.56 -22.98
C ASP A 222 -6.66 -7.96 -23.17
N GLU A 223 -5.71 -8.38 -22.32
CA GLU A 223 -5.07 -9.68 -22.42
C GLU A 223 -5.72 -10.74 -21.51
N HIS A 224 -6.40 -10.32 -20.43
CA HIS A 224 -6.83 -11.24 -19.39
C HIS A 224 -8.29 -11.09 -18.94
N ASP A 225 -9.01 -10.05 -19.39
CA ASP A 225 -10.38 -9.71 -18.95
C ASP A 225 -10.49 -9.49 -17.43
N VAL A 226 -9.45 -8.93 -16.82
CA VAL A 226 -9.36 -8.67 -15.38
C VAL A 226 -9.65 -7.21 -15.08
N VAL A 227 -10.54 -6.98 -14.12
CA VAL A 227 -10.86 -5.63 -13.63
C VAL A 227 -9.81 -5.13 -12.67
N VAL A 228 -9.17 -4.01 -12.99
CA VAL A 228 -8.26 -3.31 -12.06
C VAL A 228 -9.05 -2.32 -11.21
N ILE A 229 -8.88 -2.39 -9.90
CA ILE A 229 -9.40 -1.45 -8.91
C ILE A 229 -8.20 -0.81 -8.24
N GLN A 230 -7.97 0.47 -8.47
CA GLN A 230 -6.94 1.18 -7.72
C GLN A 230 -7.46 1.54 -6.35
N GLY A 231 -6.63 1.38 -5.31
CA GLY A 231 -6.89 1.80 -3.94
C GLY A 231 -5.80 2.70 -3.42
N TRP A 232 -6.18 3.67 -2.61
CA TRP A 232 -5.26 4.52 -1.86
C TRP A 232 -5.55 4.43 -0.37
N GLY A 233 -4.51 4.51 0.41
CA GLY A 233 -4.56 4.52 1.87
C GLY A 233 -3.18 4.50 2.48
N MET A 234 -3.12 4.49 3.79
CA MET A 234 -1.87 4.56 4.55
C MET A 234 -2.02 3.85 5.90
N THR A 235 -0.90 3.61 6.57
CA THR A 235 -0.89 2.91 7.87
C THR A 235 -1.83 3.58 8.88
N GLU A 236 -1.89 4.90 8.85
CA GLU A 236 -2.73 5.73 9.71
C GLU A 236 -4.24 5.58 9.46
N MET A 237 -4.62 4.87 8.38
CA MET A 237 -6.01 4.66 7.94
C MET A 237 -6.43 3.19 7.96
N SER A 238 -5.69 2.27 8.52
CA SER A 238 -6.00 0.83 8.75
C SER A 238 -6.13 -0.12 7.53
N PRO A 239 -5.72 0.11 6.28
CA PRO A 239 -5.18 1.31 5.65
C PRO A 239 -6.14 2.09 4.74
N LEU A 240 -7.33 1.56 4.38
CA LEU A 240 -8.07 1.92 3.18
C LEU A 240 -8.81 3.26 3.31
N GLY A 241 -8.54 4.18 2.38
CA GLY A 241 -9.19 5.49 2.27
C GLY A 241 -10.08 5.61 1.05
N THR A 242 -9.60 5.17 -0.12
CA THR A 242 -10.34 5.30 -1.38
C THR A 242 -10.28 4.02 -2.21
N THR A 243 -11.25 3.88 -3.13
CA THR A 243 -11.26 2.81 -4.15
C THR A 243 -11.79 3.32 -5.49
N GLY A 244 -11.21 2.79 -6.57
CA GLY A 244 -11.55 3.11 -7.96
C GLY A 244 -12.77 2.36 -8.52
N THR A 245 -13.75 2.03 -7.67
CA THR A 245 -15.01 1.42 -8.14
C THR A 245 -15.91 2.44 -8.83
N LEU A 246 -16.63 1.99 -9.88
CA LEU A 246 -17.47 2.87 -10.69
C LEU A 246 -18.74 3.28 -9.95
N LYS A 247 -19.25 4.47 -10.28
CA LYS A 247 -20.59 4.94 -9.90
C LYS A 247 -21.61 4.55 -10.97
N ALA A 248 -22.87 4.48 -10.59
CA ALA A 248 -23.97 4.33 -11.54
C ALA A 248 -23.94 5.46 -12.60
N GLY A 249 -24.16 5.10 -13.85
CA GLY A 249 -24.08 6.01 -15.00
C GLY A 249 -22.66 6.17 -15.59
N MET A 250 -21.68 5.43 -15.09
CA MET A 250 -20.33 5.37 -15.66
C MET A 250 -20.10 4.13 -16.54
N GLU A 251 -21.15 3.32 -16.74
CA GLU A 251 -21.10 2.11 -17.56
C GLU A 251 -20.97 2.45 -19.06
N ASP A 252 -21.40 3.66 -19.46
CA ASP A 252 -21.36 4.12 -20.85
C ASP A 252 -20.06 4.87 -21.21
N LEU A 253 -19.08 4.96 -20.28
CA LEU A 253 -17.77 5.53 -20.57
C LEU A 253 -17.05 4.72 -21.67
N THR A 254 -16.37 5.44 -22.56
CA THR A 254 -15.51 4.79 -23.56
C THR A 254 -14.38 4.01 -22.87
N PRO A 255 -13.80 3.01 -23.53
CA PRO A 255 -12.67 2.25 -22.97
C PRO A 255 -11.50 3.11 -22.49
N ASP A 256 -11.22 4.22 -23.17
CA ASP A 256 -10.12 5.11 -22.78
C ASP A 256 -10.50 6.00 -21.59
N GLU A 257 -11.70 6.54 -21.53
CA GLU A 257 -12.21 7.29 -20.38
C GLU A 257 -12.24 6.39 -19.13
N LEU A 258 -12.63 5.12 -19.29
CA LEU A 258 -12.64 4.15 -18.19
C LEU A 258 -11.23 3.87 -17.65
N ILE A 259 -10.22 3.78 -18.52
CA ILE A 259 -8.83 3.59 -18.10
C ILE A 259 -8.33 4.81 -17.33
N THR A 260 -8.54 6.01 -17.87
CA THR A 260 -8.15 7.26 -17.20
C THR A 260 -8.84 7.41 -15.84
N LEU A 261 -10.11 7.02 -15.72
CA LEU A 261 -10.81 7.00 -14.44
C LEU A 261 -10.22 5.99 -13.47
N ARG A 262 -9.91 4.77 -13.94
CA ARG A 262 -9.34 3.69 -13.12
C ARG A 262 -7.88 3.93 -12.72
N ALA A 263 -7.17 4.80 -13.42
CA ALA A 263 -5.83 5.25 -13.05
C ALA A 263 -5.83 6.28 -11.89
N LYS A 264 -6.99 6.86 -11.56
CA LYS A 264 -7.14 7.68 -10.36
C LYS A 264 -7.15 6.80 -9.10
N ALA A 265 -6.74 7.37 -7.98
CA ALA A 265 -6.73 6.68 -6.69
C ALA A 265 -8.13 6.29 -6.15
N GLY A 266 -9.17 6.68 -6.87
CA GLY A 266 -10.56 6.37 -6.55
C GLY A 266 -11.23 7.43 -5.68
N ARG A 267 -12.38 7.08 -5.14
CA ARG A 267 -13.21 7.96 -4.29
C ARG A 267 -13.26 7.45 -2.86
N GLY A 268 -13.52 8.36 -1.92
CA GLY A 268 -13.69 8.01 -0.51
C GLY A 268 -14.69 6.88 -0.32
N ILE A 269 -14.29 5.86 0.44
CA ILE A 269 -15.18 4.77 0.81
C ILE A 269 -16.11 5.22 1.94
N PHE A 270 -17.25 4.54 2.09
CA PHE A 270 -18.18 4.86 3.19
C PHE A 270 -17.45 4.85 4.53
N GLY A 271 -17.54 5.95 5.27
CA GLY A 271 -16.87 6.16 6.55
C GLY A 271 -15.60 7.01 6.47
N VAL A 272 -15.12 7.36 5.27
CA VAL A 272 -13.98 8.28 5.09
C VAL A 272 -14.46 9.59 4.46
N ASP A 273 -14.33 10.67 5.21
CA ASP A 273 -14.45 12.03 4.71
C ASP A 273 -13.11 12.49 4.17
N MET A 274 -13.12 13.26 3.07
CA MET A 274 -11.92 13.83 2.46
C MET A 274 -12.12 15.31 2.19
N ARG A 275 -11.05 16.08 2.25
CA ARG A 275 -10.97 17.44 1.72
C ARG A 275 -9.57 17.74 1.20
N ILE A 276 -9.47 18.70 0.31
CA ILE A 276 -8.19 19.29 -0.11
C ILE A 276 -8.17 20.74 0.34
N VAL A 277 -7.03 21.18 0.87
CA VAL A 277 -6.88 22.54 1.42
C VAL A 277 -5.66 23.23 0.86
N ASP A 278 -5.72 24.56 0.78
CA ASP A 278 -4.57 25.42 0.44
C ASP A 278 -3.59 25.59 1.62
N ASP A 279 -2.48 26.30 1.40
CA ASP A 279 -1.47 26.56 2.43
C ASP A 279 -2.02 27.40 3.63
N ALA A 280 -3.18 28.04 3.49
CA ALA A 280 -3.85 28.76 4.56
C ALA A 280 -4.91 27.91 5.28
N GLY A 281 -5.13 26.67 4.85
CA GLY A 281 -6.12 25.75 5.41
C GLY A 281 -7.54 25.94 4.87
N ASN A 282 -7.73 26.75 3.82
CA ASN A 282 -9.03 26.92 3.20
C ASN A 282 -9.35 25.72 2.32
N GLU A 283 -10.58 25.22 2.39
CA GLU A 283 -11.05 24.11 1.56
C GLU A 283 -11.13 24.53 0.08
N LEU A 284 -10.61 23.67 -0.80
CA LEU A 284 -10.58 23.87 -2.25
C LEU A 284 -11.73 23.11 -2.94
N PRO A 285 -12.18 23.57 -4.12
CA PRO A 285 -13.28 22.92 -4.84
C PRO A 285 -12.86 21.55 -5.41
N TRP A 286 -13.85 20.66 -5.51
CA TRP A 286 -13.73 19.36 -6.18
C TRP A 286 -14.01 19.51 -7.68
N ASP A 287 -13.12 20.14 -8.42
CA ASP A 287 -13.26 20.42 -9.87
C ASP A 287 -12.29 19.60 -10.73
N GLY A 288 -11.44 18.78 -10.09
CA GLY A 288 -10.42 18.00 -10.77
C GLY A 288 -9.20 18.80 -11.22
N ILE A 289 -9.16 20.09 -10.92
CA ILE A 289 -8.11 21.04 -11.34
C ILE A 289 -7.37 21.59 -10.11
N ALA A 290 -8.14 22.08 -9.12
CA ALA A 290 -7.58 22.56 -7.87
C ALA A 290 -6.90 21.42 -7.14
N TYR A 291 -5.65 21.61 -6.74
CA TYR A 291 -4.86 20.65 -5.95
C TYR A 291 -4.46 21.27 -4.63
N GLY A 292 -4.43 20.46 -3.59
CA GLY A 292 -4.10 20.91 -2.25
C GLY A 292 -3.68 19.77 -1.34
N ALA A 293 -3.30 20.11 -0.11
CA ALA A 293 -2.98 19.11 0.91
C ALA A 293 -4.24 18.27 1.20
N LEU A 294 -4.09 16.95 1.08
CA LEU A 294 -5.18 16.02 1.33
C LEU A 294 -5.33 15.79 2.82
N GLN A 295 -6.53 16.04 3.31
CA GLN A 295 -6.92 15.77 4.69
C GLN A 295 -8.08 14.78 4.72
N VAL A 296 -8.05 13.88 5.71
CA VAL A 296 -9.03 12.80 5.86
C VAL A 296 -9.56 12.71 7.28
N ARG A 297 -10.77 12.16 7.44
CA ARG A 297 -11.39 11.89 8.73
C ARG A 297 -12.27 10.65 8.63
N GLY A 298 -12.25 9.81 9.69
CA GLY A 298 -13.09 8.61 9.69
C GLY A 298 -12.85 7.72 10.91
N PRO A 299 -13.71 6.71 11.14
CA PRO A 299 -13.73 5.91 12.38
C PRO A 299 -12.56 4.90 12.51
N TRP A 300 -11.76 4.71 11.48
CA TRP A 300 -10.56 3.86 11.49
C TRP A 300 -9.29 4.61 11.15
N ILE A 301 -9.34 5.95 11.10
CA ILE A 301 -8.16 6.81 10.99
C ILE A 301 -7.59 6.99 12.40
N CYS A 302 -6.27 6.88 12.54
CA CYS A 302 -5.62 6.99 13.84
C CYS A 302 -5.88 8.37 14.48
N SER A 303 -6.07 8.36 15.80
CA SER A 303 -6.19 9.58 16.57
C SER A 303 -4.82 10.15 16.96
N ASP A 304 -3.79 9.30 17.00
CA ASP A 304 -2.44 9.66 17.42
C ASP A 304 -1.43 8.56 17.08
N TYR A 305 -0.14 8.86 17.18
CA TYR A 305 0.92 7.87 17.10
C TYR A 305 1.27 7.33 18.49
N TYR A 306 1.55 6.05 18.57
CA TYR A 306 1.86 5.37 19.83
C TYR A 306 3.14 5.93 20.47
N LYS A 307 3.03 6.36 21.74
CA LYS A 307 4.12 6.93 22.53
C LYS A 307 4.92 8.03 21.84
N LEU A 308 4.30 8.84 21.00
CA LEU A 308 4.94 9.98 20.37
C LEU A 308 4.36 11.27 20.94
N ASP A 309 5.12 11.94 21.80
CA ASP A 309 4.73 13.24 22.32
C ASP A 309 4.73 14.29 21.19
N GLY A 310 3.65 15.07 21.07
CA GLY A 310 3.50 16.09 20.02
C GLY A 310 2.97 15.56 18.67
N ALA A 311 2.46 14.33 18.64
CA ALA A 311 1.84 13.77 17.45
C ALA A 311 0.57 14.52 16.98
N GLY A 312 0.02 15.41 17.82
CA GLY A 312 -1.08 16.29 17.47
C GLY A 312 -0.84 17.21 16.26
N ASP A 313 0.42 17.34 15.81
CA ASP A 313 0.76 18.13 14.61
C ASP A 313 0.22 17.52 13.31
N ALA A 314 -0.17 16.24 13.30
CA ALA A 314 -0.78 15.59 12.14
C ALA A 314 -2.31 15.78 12.07
N HIS A 315 -2.93 16.30 13.14
CA HIS A 315 -4.37 16.55 13.19
C HIS A 315 -4.63 18.05 13.30
N THR A 316 -5.61 18.51 12.54
CA THR A 316 -6.13 19.87 12.68
C THR A 316 -7.01 20.02 13.93
N GLU A 317 -7.25 21.25 14.39
CA GLU A 317 -8.12 21.51 15.56
C GLU A 317 -9.54 20.97 15.38
N ASP A 318 -10.04 20.89 14.13
CA ASP A 318 -11.36 20.36 13.76
C ASP A 318 -11.35 18.85 13.46
N GLY A 319 -10.25 18.15 13.79
CA GLY A 319 -10.15 16.70 13.82
C GLY A 319 -9.88 16.02 12.46
N TRP A 320 -9.33 16.73 11.49
CA TRP A 320 -8.84 16.15 10.25
C TRP A 320 -7.37 15.70 10.39
N PHE A 321 -7.07 14.56 9.80
CA PHE A 321 -5.71 14.04 9.70
C PHE A 321 -5.07 14.53 8.40
N ASP A 322 -3.90 15.16 8.49
CA ASP A 322 -3.08 15.57 7.36
C ASP A 322 -2.29 14.35 6.84
N THR A 323 -2.58 13.93 5.63
CA THR A 323 -1.97 12.72 5.06
C THR A 323 -0.54 12.94 4.57
N GLY A 324 -0.13 14.18 4.38
CA GLY A 324 1.11 14.54 3.71
C GLY A 324 1.10 14.27 2.20
N ASP A 325 -0.06 13.94 1.62
CA ASP A 325 -0.26 13.84 0.17
C ASP A 325 -0.87 15.13 -0.38
N VAL A 326 -0.54 15.43 -1.62
CA VAL A 326 -1.20 16.48 -2.42
C VAL A 326 -2.08 15.80 -3.46
N ALA A 327 -3.33 16.26 -3.57
CA ALA A 327 -4.30 15.62 -4.45
C ALA A 327 -5.20 16.62 -5.15
N THR A 328 -5.80 16.18 -6.26
CA THR A 328 -7.02 16.78 -6.85
C THR A 328 -8.19 15.85 -6.56
N ILE A 329 -9.40 16.42 -6.47
CA ILE A 329 -10.64 15.63 -6.40
C ILE A 329 -11.59 16.20 -7.45
N ASP A 330 -12.18 15.34 -8.28
CA ASP A 330 -13.15 15.79 -9.28
C ASP A 330 -14.58 15.85 -8.74
N ALA A 331 -15.49 16.38 -9.54
CA ALA A 331 -16.90 16.56 -9.17
C ALA A 331 -17.63 15.23 -8.88
N ASP A 332 -17.11 14.10 -9.34
CA ASP A 332 -17.60 12.77 -9.04
C ASP A 332 -16.97 12.15 -7.77
N GLY A 333 -16.02 12.86 -7.16
CA GLY A 333 -15.33 12.47 -5.94
C GLY A 333 -14.09 11.59 -6.18
N TYR A 334 -13.67 11.40 -7.43
CA TYR A 334 -12.46 10.64 -7.70
C TYR A 334 -11.21 11.47 -7.47
N MET A 335 -10.36 10.98 -6.60
CA MET A 335 -9.10 11.59 -6.21
C MET A 335 -7.97 11.12 -7.11
N ALA A 336 -7.10 12.04 -7.49
CA ALA A 336 -5.80 11.75 -8.06
C ALA A 336 -4.71 12.30 -7.14
N VAL A 337 -3.82 11.43 -6.65
CA VAL A 337 -2.65 11.86 -5.88
C VAL A 337 -1.67 12.48 -6.86
N THR A 338 -1.38 13.74 -6.63
CA THR A 338 -0.49 14.52 -7.50
C THR A 338 0.96 14.39 -7.04
N ASP A 339 1.19 14.40 -5.73
CA ASP A 339 2.52 14.29 -5.14
C ASP A 339 2.46 14.10 -3.62
N ARG A 340 3.64 14.00 -2.98
CA ARG A 340 3.81 14.20 -1.55
C ARG A 340 4.08 15.67 -1.26
N THR A 341 3.54 16.22 -0.18
CA THR A 341 3.76 17.62 0.23
C THR A 341 5.25 17.99 0.32
N LYS A 342 6.10 17.01 0.70
CA LYS A 342 7.55 17.17 0.81
C LYS A 342 8.31 17.00 -0.51
N ASP A 343 7.72 16.30 -1.50
CA ASP A 343 8.38 15.92 -2.76
C ASP A 343 7.89 16.80 -3.93
N VAL A 344 6.74 17.50 -3.77
CA VAL A 344 6.24 18.44 -4.76
C VAL A 344 7.27 19.55 -5.01
N ILE A 345 7.56 19.81 -6.29
CA ILE A 345 8.60 20.76 -6.68
C ILE A 345 8.00 22.15 -6.78
N LYS A 346 8.43 23.07 -5.92
CA LYS A 346 7.92 24.42 -5.83
C LYS A 346 8.72 25.35 -6.75
N SER A 347 8.22 25.58 -7.97
CA SER A 347 8.91 26.31 -9.01
C SER A 347 8.22 27.63 -9.34
N GLY A 348 8.79 28.76 -8.91
CA GLY A 348 8.32 30.08 -9.26
C GLY A 348 6.93 30.44 -8.71
N GLY A 349 6.53 29.83 -7.60
CA GLY A 349 5.20 30.00 -7.00
C GLY A 349 4.14 29.02 -7.51
N GLU A 350 4.52 28.16 -8.44
CA GLU A 350 3.70 27.08 -8.99
C GLU A 350 4.26 25.73 -8.55
N TRP A 351 3.42 24.71 -8.51
CA TRP A 351 3.80 23.37 -8.12
C TRP A 351 3.97 22.45 -9.35
N ILE A 352 5.01 21.66 -9.36
CA ILE A 352 5.28 20.63 -10.38
C ILE A 352 5.15 19.28 -9.72
N SER A 353 4.31 18.41 -10.27
CA SER A 353 4.17 17.03 -9.82
C SER A 353 5.38 16.20 -10.27
N SER A 354 6.14 15.69 -9.32
CA SER A 354 7.22 14.75 -9.60
C SER A 354 6.66 13.46 -10.20
N ILE A 355 5.56 12.94 -9.65
CA ILE A 355 4.89 11.71 -10.07
C ILE A 355 4.39 11.80 -11.52
N GLU A 356 3.83 12.94 -11.95
CA GLU A 356 3.34 13.09 -13.33
C GLU A 356 4.48 13.07 -14.34
N VAL A 357 5.60 13.73 -14.03
CA VAL A 357 6.80 13.70 -14.88
C VAL A 357 7.43 12.29 -14.91
N GLU A 358 7.51 11.61 -13.77
CA GLU A 358 8.00 10.21 -13.67
C GLU A 358 7.16 9.25 -14.51
N ASN A 359 5.84 9.26 -14.33
CA ASN A 359 4.91 8.41 -15.08
C ASN A 359 4.98 8.68 -16.59
N THR A 360 5.08 9.94 -16.98
CA THR A 360 5.22 10.31 -18.39
C THR A 360 6.54 9.80 -18.95
N ALA A 361 7.63 9.93 -18.21
CA ALA A 361 8.96 9.43 -18.62
C ALA A 361 8.97 7.90 -18.73
N MET A 362 8.35 7.17 -17.77
CA MET A 362 8.21 5.72 -17.81
C MET A 362 7.36 5.21 -18.98
N GLY A 363 6.53 6.04 -19.59
CA GLY A 363 5.84 5.73 -20.84
C GLY A 363 6.76 5.64 -22.06
N HIS A 364 8.02 6.05 -21.97
CA HIS A 364 8.99 5.94 -23.06
C HIS A 364 9.57 4.52 -23.13
N ALA A 365 9.59 3.92 -24.33
CA ALA A 365 9.98 2.52 -24.55
C ALA A 365 11.42 2.14 -24.10
N ALA A 366 12.29 3.11 -23.89
CA ALA A 366 13.66 2.90 -23.42
C ALA A 366 13.82 3.14 -21.91
N VAL A 367 12.80 3.57 -21.18
CA VAL A 367 12.87 3.86 -19.74
C VAL A 367 12.31 2.68 -18.94
N ALA A 368 13.11 2.12 -18.04
CA ALA A 368 12.66 1.09 -17.10
C ALA A 368 12.16 1.69 -15.80
N GLU A 369 12.88 2.71 -15.28
CA GLU A 369 12.50 3.41 -14.06
C GLU A 369 12.80 4.91 -14.22
N ALA A 370 12.00 5.75 -13.57
CA ALA A 370 12.20 7.18 -13.52
C ALA A 370 11.98 7.72 -12.10
N ALA A 371 12.77 8.72 -11.72
CA ALA A 371 12.58 9.49 -10.50
C ALA A 371 12.79 10.98 -10.80
N VAL A 372 12.00 11.85 -10.19
CA VAL A 372 12.11 13.30 -10.33
C VAL A 372 12.29 13.94 -8.96
N ILE A 373 13.30 14.79 -8.86
CA ILE A 373 13.59 15.54 -7.63
C ILE A 373 13.63 17.03 -7.89
N GLY A 374 13.22 17.83 -6.90
CA GLY A 374 13.41 19.28 -6.90
C GLY A 374 14.87 19.62 -6.65
N VAL A 375 15.50 20.37 -7.54
CA VAL A 375 16.84 20.93 -7.32
C VAL A 375 16.77 22.44 -7.19
N ALA A 376 17.53 22.99 -6.24
CA ALA A 376 17.55 24.44 -5.99
C ALA A 376 17.90 25.24 -7.26
N HIS A 377 17.13 26.28 -7.56
CA HIS A 377 17.33 27.14 -8.72
C HIS A 377 17.28 28.61 -8.34
N PRO A 378 18.27 29.45 -8.71
CA PRO A 378 18.39 30.84 -8.23
C PRO A 378 17.20 31.73 -8.54
N LYS A 379 16.47 31.46 -9.64
CA LYS A 379 15.34 32.27 -10.09
C LYS A 379 13.99 31.67 -9.71
N TRP A 380 13.87 30.33 -9.66
CA TRP A 380 12.59 29.63 -9.59
C TRP A 380 12.38 28.89 -8.27
N SER A 381 13.24 29.07 -7.30
CA SER A 381 13.35 28.31 -6.05
C SER A 381 13.80 26.87 -6.32
N GLU A 382 13.04 26.11 -7.09
CA GLU A 382 13.35 24.74 -7.51
C GLU A 382 13.07 24.53 -9.00
N ARG A 383 13.75 23.54 -9.57
CA ARG A 383 13.46 22.97 -10.90
C ARG A 383 13.53 21.46 -10.86
N PRO A 384 12.72 20.75 -11.68
CA PRO A 384 12.77 19.29 -11.73
C PRO A 384 14.08 18.79 -12.35
N LEU A 385 14.66 17.78 -11.74
CA LEU A 385 15.72 16.95 -12.28
C LEU A 385 15.20 15.54 -12.47
N LEU A 386 15.05 15.11 -13.73
CA LEU A 386 14.65 13.76 -14.09
C LEU A 386 15.89 12.83 -14.09
N VAL A 387 15.80 11.75 -13.34
CA VAL A 387 16.78 10.66 -13.31
C VAL A 387 16.10 9.42 -13.89
N VAL A 388 16.74 8.72 -14.84
CA VAL A 388 16.15 7.53 -15.46
C VAL A 388 17.11 6.34 -15.42
N ILE A 389 16.54 5.15 -15.30
CA ILE A 389 17.20 3.87 -15.57
C ILE A 389 16.66 3.38 -16.90
N LEU A 390 17.56 3.13 -17.84
CA LEU A 390 17.18 2.62 -19.15
C LEU A 390 16.90 1.11 -19.09
N ALA A 391 15.94 0.66 -19.88
CA ALA A 391 15.65 -0.75 -20.05
C ALA A 391 16.83 -1.49 -20.66
N GLU A 392 17.00 -2.76 -20.33
CA GLU A 392 18.13 -3.58 -20.78
C GLU A 392 18.26 -3.58 -22.32
N GLY A 393 19.45 -3.25 -22.80
CA GLY A 393 19.75 -3.16 -24.24
C GLY A 393 19.12 -1.97 -24.97
N LYS A 394 18.57 -1.00 -24.24
CA LYS A 394 18.03 0.25 -24.80
C LYS A 394 18.97 1.43 -24.56
N GLU A 395 18.89 2.39 -25.44
CA GLU A 395 19.59 3.67 -25.36
C GLU A 395 18.58 4.80 -25.55
N ALA A 396 18.77 5.91 -24.87
CA ALA A 396 18.03 7.14 -25.07
C ALA A 396 18.90 8.34 -24.70
N THR A 397 18.85 9.40 -25.48
CA THR A 397 19.53 10.66 -25.20
C THR A 397 18.64 11.56 -24.33
N LYS A 398 19.26 12.56 -23.71
CA LYS A 398 18.54 13.60 -22.98
C LYS A 398 17.52 14.30 -23.88
N GLU A 399 17.91 14.62 -25.10
CA GLU A 399 17.08 15.32 -26.08
C GLU A 399 15.84 14.50 -26.48
N GLU A 400 16.00 13.19 -26.64
CA GLU A 400 14.89 12.27 -26.93
C GLU A 400 13.90 12.20 -25.76
N LEU A 401 14.40 12.09 -24.53
CA LEU A 401 13.54 12.04 -23.35
C LEU A 401 12.82 13.38 -23.11
N LEU A 402 13.49 14.52 -23.29
CA LEU A 402 12.86 15.83 -23.21
C LEU A 402 11.81 16.02 -24.32
N GLY A 403 12.12 15.58 -25.56
CA GLY A 403 11.15 15.61 -26.66
C GLY A 403 9.94 14.69 -26.41
N TRP A 404 10.13 13.57 -25.70
CA TRP A 404 9.01 12.70 -25.30
C TRP A 404 8.06 13.37 -24.31
N LEU A 405 8.61 14.15 -23.38
CA LEU A 405 7.83 14.90 -22.39
C LEU A 405 7.08 16.10 -23.00
N GLU A 406 7.58 16.64 -24.15
CA GLU A 406 6.98 17.82 -24.76
C GLU A 406 5.53 17.57 -25.18
N GLY A 407 4.63 18.44 -24.75
CA GLY A 407 3.19 18.32 -24.99
C GLY A 407 2.45 17.29 -24.15
N LYS A 408 3.14 16.52 -23.29
CA LYS A 408 2.56 15.54 -22.36
C LYS A 408 2.56 16.04 -20.92
N VAL A 409 3.46 16.94 -20.58
CA VAL A 409 3.45 17.69 -19.32
C VAL A 409 3.39 19.17 -19.62
N ALA A 410 3.08 20.00 -18.61
CA ALA A 410 2.99 21.43 -18.79
C ALA A 410 4.35 22.00 -19.29
N LYS A 411 4.31 22.84 -20.33
CA LYS A 411 5.52 23.31 -21.03
C LYS A 411 6.54 24.01 -20.13
N TRP A 412 6.10 24.61 -19.05
CA TRP A 412 6.95 25.34 -18.11
C TRP A 412 7.60 24.46 -17.03
N TRP A 413 7.15 23.23 -16.90
CA TRP A 413 7.75 22.24 -16.02
C TRP A 413 9.14 21.85 -16.46
#